data_09fe1d63e2c018c38ebcf2d8e423e29e
#
_entry.id   09fe1d63e2c018c38ebcf2d8e423e29e
#
_cell.length_a   1.000
_cell.length_b   1.000
_cell.length_c   1.000
_cell.angle_alpha   90.00
_cell.angle_beta   90.00
_cell.angle_gamma   90.00
#
_symmetry.space_group_name_H-M   'P 1'
#
loop_
_entity.id
_entity.type
_entity.pdbx_description
1 polymer ?
#
loop_
_entity_poly.entity_id
_entity_poly.type
_entity_poly.pdbx_seq_one_letter_code
_entity_poly.pdbx_strand_id
1 'polypeptide(L)'
;RDMMHDDDYSTAFFSESERFFHNRMNGVLAQYNGKRNSYVEFVCDWEGMYSTLSREKFRILLAGRHYLDTFYYGFNYSMFHYAGQQGAPIENVVDLQLLNPCVGVKFNAFFDFDIKLGALLTAQRDRSFGHSWEKPCMGEFAFRISRWGLSLDERLYVGDNIHPFFYGHDLENTDGTTTHIPYGRE
;
A
#
# COMPACT_ATOMS: atom_id res chain seq x y z
N ARG A 1 -13.96 2.06 -0.02
CA ARG A 1 -12.98 1.67 1.04
C ARG A 1 -13.62 1.56 2.43
N ASP A 2 -14.74 2.19 2.69
CA ASP A 2 -15.45 2.13 3.99
C ASP A 2 -15.81 0.71 4.44
N MET A 3 -15.73 -0.27 3.55
CA MET A 3 -15.96 -1.68 3.85
C MET A 3 -14.68 -2.47 4.19
N MET A 4 -13.52 -1.87 3.99
CA MET A 4 -12.21 -2.48 4.27
C MET A 4 -11.77 -2.19 5.72
N HIS A 5 -10.83 -3.00 6.21
CA HIS A 5 -10.12 -2.72 7.47
C HIS A 5 -9.00 -1.67 7.24
N ASP A 6 -9.37 -0.53 6.66
CA ASP A 6 -8.44 0.50 6.17
C ASP A 6 -7.52 1.06 7.27
N ASP A 7 -8.03 1.18 8.50
CA ASP A 7 -7.26 1.66 9.67
C ASP A 7 -6.12 0.72 10.07
N ASP A 8 -6.18 -0.54 9.67
CA ASP A 8 -5.17 -1.53 10.00
C ASP A 8 -3.96 -1.52 9.06
N TYR A 9 -4.11 -0.89 7.88
CA TYR A 9 -3.01 -0.76 6.94
C TYR A 9 -1.98 0.29 7.40
N SER A 10 -0.72 0.02 7.12
CA SER A 10 0.32 1.03 7.26
C SER A 10 0.05 2.21 6.31
N THR A 11 0.44 3.42 6.69
CA THR A 11 0.37 4.60 5.80
C THR A 11 1.24 4.45 4.54
N ALA A 12 2.17 3.49 4.53
CA ALA A 12 2.95 3.16 3.34
C ALA A 12 2.12 2.57 2.19
N PHE A 13 0.91 2.04 2.48
CA PHE A 13 0.03 1.45 1.47
C PHE A 13 -0.85 2.47 0.77
N PHE A 14 -1.23 3.52 1.47
CA PHE A 14 -2.14 4.55 0.96
C PHE A 14 -1.66 5.92 1.42
N SER A 15 -1.42 6.82 0.48
CA SER A 15 -1.18 8.23 0.82
C SER A 15 -2.46 8.87 1.37
N GLU A 16 -2.34 9.93 2.14
CA GLU A 16 -3.51 10.69 2.63
C GLU A 16 -4.33 11.26 1.48
N SER A 17 -3.68 11.73 0.42
CA SER A 17 -4.36 12.18 -0.79
C SER A 17 -5.13 11.05 -1.47
N GLU A 18 -4.58 9.85 -1.52
CA GLU A 18 -5.26 8.69 -2.07
C GLU A 18 -6.46 8.28 -1.22
N ARG A 19 -6.35 8.33 0.09
CA ARG A 19 -7.48 8.09 1.01
C ARG A 19 -8.60 9.09 0.82
N PHE A 20 -8.27 10.34 0.55
CA PHE A 20 -9.24 11.42 0.38
C PHE A 20 -9.87 11.44 -1.01
N PHE A 21 -9.07 11.40 -2.08
CA PHE A 21 -9.55 11.56 -3.45
C PHE A 21 -9.99 10.25 -4.12
N HIS A 22 -9.40 9.13 -3.73
CA HIS A 22 -9.65 7.79 -4.30
C HIS A 22 -10.22 6.84 -3.25
N ASN A 23 -11.27 7.26 -2.57
CA ASN A 23 -11.96 6.47 -1.55
C ASN A 23 -12.88 5.38 -2.11
N ARG A 24 -13.01 5.29 -3.42
CA ARG A 24 -13.81 4.27 -4.11
C ARG A 24 -12.90 3.19 -4.70
N MET A 25 -13.46 2.01 -4.79
CA MET A 25 -12.84 0.83 -5.36
C MET A 25 -13.73 0.31 -6.49
N ASN A 26 -13.12 -0.03 -7.62
CA ASN A 26 -13.80 -0.59 -8.79
C ASN A 26 -13.39 -2.05 -8.96
N GLY A 27 -13.98 -2.95 -8.20
CA GLY A 27 -13.52 -4.34 -8.27
C GLY A 27 -14.25 -5.25 -7.30
N VAL A 28 -13.51 -6.15 -6.71
CA VAL A 28 -14.04 -7.19 -5.82
C VAL A 28 -13.39 -7.07 -4.44
N LEU A 29 -14.23 -7.08 -3.42
CA LEU A 29 -13.85 -7.24 -2.02
C LEU A 29 -14.41 -8.57 -1.50
N ALA A 30 -13.56 -9.39 -0.91
CA ALA A 30 -13.94 -10.58 -0.18
C ALA A 30 -13.36 -10.52 1.24
N GLN A 31 -14.20 -10.72 2.24
CA GLN A 31 -13.80 -10.67 3.64
C GLN A 31 -14.31 -11.90 4.39
N TYR A 32 -13.49 -12.41 5.28
CA TYR A 32 -13.87 -13.36 6.30
C TYR A 32 -13.60 -12.76 7.68
N ASN A 33 -14.66 -12.56 8.45
CA ASN A 33 -14.58 -12.07 9.82
C ASN A 33 -14.77 -13.25 10.78
N GLY A 34 -13.71 -13.55 11.51
CA GLY A 34 -13.65 -14.63 12.47
C GLY A 34 -14.03 -14.19 13.89
N LYS A 35 -13.69 -15.03 14.87
CA LYS A 35 -13.88 -14.70 16.28
C LYS A 35 -12.85 -13.66 16.75
N ARG A 36 -13.20 -12.91 17.83
CA ARG A 36 -12.32 -11.92 18.48
C ARG A 36 -11.83 -10.82 17.55
N ASN A 37 -12.67 -10.39 16.59
CA ASN A 37 -12.32 -9.38 15.58
C ASN A 37 -11.16 -9.81 14.64
N SER A 38 -10.84 -11.09 14.61
CA SER A 38 -9.86 -11.62 13.63
C SER A 38 -10.49 -11.61 12.24
N TYR A 39 -9.70 -11.27 11.23
CA TYR A 39 -10.20 -11.21 9.86
C TYR A 39 -9.12 -11.57 8.84
N VAL A 40 -9.58 -11.87 7.65
CA VAL A 40 -8.78 -11.90 6.41
C VAL A 40 -9.59 -11.21 5.33
N GLU A 41 -8.96 -10.34 4.56
CA GLU A 41 -9.59 -9.68 3.43
C GLU A 41 -8.72 -9.75 2.17
N PHE A 42 -9.40 -9.81 1.04
CA PHE A 42 -8.85 -9.73 -0.29
C PHE A 42 -9.57 -8.63 -1.06
N VAL A 43 -8.80 -7.80 -1.75
CA VAL A 43 -9.31 -6.76 -2.63
C VAL A 43 -8.62 -6.87 -3.97
N CYS A 44 -9.39 -6.78 -5.03
CA CYS A 44 -8.88 -6.54 -6.38
C CYS A 44 -9.54 -5.26 -6.89
N ASP A 45 -8.76 -4.20 -7.01
CA ASP A 45 -9.19 -2.88 -7.48
C ASP A 45 -8.67 -2.64 -8.88
N TRP A 46 -9.59 -2.47 -9.84
CA TRP A 46 -9.26 -2.23 -11.24
C TRP A 46 -9.33 -0.73 -11.52
N GLU A 47 -8.18 -0.07 -11.57
CA GLU A 47 -8.07 1.38 -11.67
C GLU A 47 -8.01 1.88 -13.12
N GLY A 48 -7.61 1.04 -14.07
CA GLY A 48 -7.54 1.37 -15.49
C GLY A 48 -7.58 0.15 -16.39
N MET A 49 -8.33 0.23 -17.48
CA MET A 49 -8.43 -0.85 -18.48
C MET A 49 -7.42 -0.63 -19.60
N TYR A 50 -6.86 -1.72 -20.14
CA TYR A 50 -6.04 -1.69 -21.32
C TYR A 50 -6.85 -1.23 -22.53
N SER A 51 -6.56 -0.03 -23.03
CA SER A 51 -7.25 0.57 -24.17
C SER A 51 -6.34 1.51 -24.96
N THR A 52 -6.84 2.10 -26.04
CA THR A 52 -6.14 3.15 -26.79
C THR A 52 -6.06 4.49 -26.03
N LEU A 53 -6.88 4.69 -24.99
CA LEU A 53 -6.99 5.94 -24.25
C LEU A 53 -6.46 5.83 -22.81
N SER A 54 -6.26 4.61 -22.31
CA SER A 54 -5.83 4.38 -20.94
C SER A 54 -4.86 3.21 -20.84
N ARG A 55 -3.95 3.30 -19.87
CA ARG A 55 -3.04 2.21 -19.51
C ARG A 55 -3.75 1.26 -18.56
N GLU A 56 -3.41 -0.02 -18.67
CA GLU A 56 -3.86 -1.00 -17.67
C GLU A 56 -3.21 -0.74 -16.33
N LYS A 57 -4.02 -0.63 -15.30
CA LYS A 57 -3.55 -0.60 -13.92
C LYS A 57 -4.54 -1.27 -12.98
N PHE A 58 -4.01 -2.03 -12.08
CA PHE A 58 -4.80 -2.67 -11.03
C PHE A 58 -3.99 -2.84 -9.76
N ARG A 59 -4.70 -2.95 -8.65
CA ARG A 59 -4.13 -3.20 -7.34
C ARG A 59 -4.78 -4.43 -6.71
N ILE A 60 -3.95 -5.31 -6.18
CA ILE A 60 -4.39 -6.41 -5.32
C ILE A 60 -3.96 -6.08 -3.91
N LEU A 61 -4.89 -6.17 -2.97
CA LEU A 61 -4.62 -6.04 -1.55
C LEU A 61 -5.01 -7.32 -0.82
N LEU A 62 -4.19 -7.72 0.12
CA LEU A 62 -4.45 -8.80 1.06
C LEU A 62 -4.16 -8.28 2.45
N ALA A 63 -5.05 -8.49 3.38
CA ALA A 63 -4.80 -8.19 4.77
C ALA A 63 -5.37 -9.27 5.67
N GLY A 64 -4.75 -9.44 6.81
CA GLY A 64 -5.27 -10.32 7.82
C GLY A 64 -4.71 -9.99 9.18
N ARG A 65 -5.55 -10.13 10.20
CA ARG A 65 -5.15 -9.93 11.59
C ARG A 65 -5.81 -10.96 12.47
N HIS A 66 -5.02 -11.56 13.35
CA HIS A 66 -5.50 -12.51 14.34
C HIS A 66 -5.22 -12.00 15.74
N TYR A 67 -6.27 -11.94 16.55
CA TYR A 67 -6.23 -11.44 17.92
C TYR A 67 -6.18 -12.58 18.93
N LEU A 68 -5.23 -12.50 19.86
CA LEU A 68 -5.03 -13.39 21.01
C LEU A 68 -5.14 -12.54 22.27
N ASP A 69 -6.37 -12.20 22.66
CA ASP A 69 -6.69 -11.27 23.75
C ASP A 69 -5.96 -9.91 23.61
N THR A 70 -4.92 -9.66 24.36
CA THR A 70 -4.12 -8.44 24.31
C THR A 70 -3.16 -8.39 23.12
N PHE A 71 -2.71 -9.54 22.66
CA PHE A 71 -1.75 -9.61 21.55
C PHE A 71 -2.46 -9.81 20.22
N TYR A 72 -1.83 -9.34 19.15
CA TYR A 72 -2.23 -9.67 17.79
C TYR A 72 -1.01 -9.83 16.88
N TYR A 73 -1.21 -10.56 15.80
CA TYR A 73 -0.30 -10.62 14.67
C TYR A 73 -1.08 -10.55 13.37
N GLY A 74 -0.43 -10.11 12.34
CA GLY A 74 -1.08 -9.97 11.05
C GLY A 74 -0.12 -9.56 9.94
N PHE A 75 -0.69 -9.28 8.81
CA PHE A 75 0.02 -8.76 7.67
C PHE A 75 -0.89 -7.91 6.79
N ASN A 76 -0.27 -7.00 6.05
CA ASN A 76 -0.86 -6.33 4.91
C ASN A 76 0.03 -6.59 3.70
N TYR A 77 -0.56 -6.81 2.54
CA TYR A 77 0.14 -6.98 1.27
C TYR A 77 -0.54 -6.16 0.19
N SER A 78 0.25 -5.57 -0.66
CA SER A 78 -0.20 -4.85 -1.84
C SER A 78 0.64 -5.27 -3.04
N MET A 79 -0.01 -5.53 -4.16
CA MET A 79 0.61 -5.61 -5.47
C MET A 79 -0.05 -4.57 -6.37
N PHE A 80 0.74 -3.63 -6.86
CA PHE A 80 0.31 -2.67 -7.86
C PHE A 80 0.99 -2.99 -9.19
N HIS A 81 0.18 -3.08 -10.22
CA HIS A 81 0.63 -3.33 -11.60
C HIS A 81 0.19 -2.18 -12.48
N TYR A 82 1.16 -1.56 -13.15
CA TYR A 82 0.95 -0.49 -14.10
C TYR A 82 1.58 -0.92 -15.43
N ALA A 83 0.73 -1.30 -16.36
CA ALA A 83 1.13 -1.87 -17.64
C ALA A 83 1.00 -0.86 -18.79
N GLY A 84 1.08 -1.36 -19.99
CA GLY A 84 1.05 -0.56 -21.20
C GLY A 84 -0.32 -0.09 -21.63
N GLN A 85 -0.32 0.62 -22.74
CA GLN A 85 -1.49 1.15 -23.44
C GLN A 85 -1.56 0.54 -24.84
N GLN A 86 -2.75 0.26 -25.33
CA GLN A 86 -2.94 -0.32 -26.67
C GLN A 86 -2.43 0.62 -27.76
N GLY A 87 -1.53 0.13 -28.60
CA GLY A 87 -0.97 0.89 -29.73
C GLY A 87 0.16 1.86 -29.36
N ALA A 88 0.58 1.91 -28.09
CA ALA A 88 1.74 2.69 -27.71
C ALA A 88 3.04 1.99 -28.14
N PRO A 89 4.02 2.72 -28.70
CA PRO A 89 5.24 2.13 -29.26
C PRO A 89 6.23 1.67 -28.18
N ILE A 90 6.16 2.24 -26.97
CA ILE A 90 7.01 1.91 -25.82
C ILE A 90 6.12 1.83 -24.60
N GLU A 91 6.19 0.72 -23.89
CA GLU A 91 5.40 0.47 -22.71
C GLU A 91 6.31 0.29 -21.50
N ASN A 92 6.24 1.24 -20.57
CA ASN A 92 6.90 1.13 -19.30
C ASN A 92 6.00 0.35 -18.33
N VAL A 93 6.37 -0.86 -18.02
CA VAL A 93 5.64 -1.68 -17.04
C VAL A 93 6.31 -1.52 -15.69
N VAL A 94 5.52 -1.11 -14.70
CA VAL A 94 5.95 -1.00 -13.30
C VAL A 94 5.25 -2.04 -12.47
N ASP A 95 6.02 -2.82 -11.74
CA ASP A 95 5.55 -3.78 -10.77
C ASP A 95 6.00 -3.32 -9.37
N LEU A 96 5.08 -3.10 -8.47
CA LEU A 96 5.35 -2.74 -7.09
C LEU A 96 4.65 -3.73 -6.16
N GLN A 97 5.43 -4.35 -5.28
CA GLN A 97 4.91 -5.21 -4.23
C GLN A 97 5.35 -4.67 -2.87
N LEU A 98 4.46 -4.69 -1.91
CA LEU A 98 4.70 -4.26 -0.54
C LEU A 98 4.05 -5.25 0.41
N LEU A 99 4.84 -5.76 1.35
CA LEU A 99 4.40 -6.66 2.43
C LEU A 99 4.75 -6.04 3.78
N ASN A 100 3.77 -5.99 4.67
CA ASN A 100 3.95 -5.52 6.04
C ASN A 100 3.49 -6.58 7.05
N PRO A 101 4.33 -7.57 7.40
CA PRO A 101 4.07 -8.41 8.56
C PRO A 101 4.19 -7.58 9.84
N CYS A 102 3.30 -7.81 10.78
CA CYS A 102 3.28 -7.06 12.03
C CYS A 102 2.83 -7.91 13.23
N VAL A 103 3.25 -7.46 14.39
CA VAL A 103 2.79 -7.92 15.69
C VAL A 103 2.46 -6.72 16.56
N GLY A 104 1.54 -6.88 17.49
CA GLY A 104 1.19 -5.76 18.37
C GLY A 104 0.46 -6.18 19.63
N VAL A 105 0.23 -5.18 20.46
CA VAL A 105 -0.51 -5.32 21.72
C VAL A 105 -1.57 -4.23 21.81
N LYS A 106 -2.79 -4.64 22.18
CA LYS A 106 -3.89 -3.74 22.51
C LYS A 106 -4.32 -3.98 23.94
N PHE A 107 -4.36 -2.95 24.75
CA PHE A 107 -4.84 -3.06 26.12
C PHE A 107 -5.50 -1.77 26.58
N ASN A 108 -6.44 -1.92 27.47
CA ASN A 108 -7.11 -0.83 28.15
C ASN A 108 -6.57 -0.72 29.59
N ALA A 109 -6.11 0.48 29.95
CA ALA A 109 -5.81 0.87 31.31
C ALA A 109 -6.61 2.14 31.63
N PHE A 110 -5.94 3.26 31.92
CA PHE A 110 -6.62 4.56 31.97
C PHE A 110 -6.94 5.09 30.56
N PHE A 111 -6.11 4.74 29.58
CA PHE A 111 -6.32 4.98 28.14
C PHE A 111 -6.39 3.66 27.40
N ASP A 112 -6.90 3.70 26.17
CA ASP A 112 -6.80 2.62 25.20
C ASP A 112 -5.45 2.75 24.47
N PHE A 113 -4.65 1.70 24.51
CA PHE A 113 -3.33 1.63 23.88
C PHE A 113 -3.34 0.62 22.75
N ASP A 114 -2.70 0.98 21.64
CA ASP A 114 -2.34 0.07 20.55
C ASP A 114 -0.89 0.33 20.18
N ILE A 115 -0.04 -0.67 20.33
CA ILE A 115 1.39 -0.60 20.02
C ILE A 115 1.68 -1.69 18.99
N LYS A 116 2.24 -1.30 17.83
CA LYS A 116 2.53 -2.19 16.72
C LYS A 116 3.99 -2.10 16.31
N LEU A 117 4.59 -3.26 16.06
CA LEU A 117 5.87 -3.41 15.38
C LEU A 117 5.64 -4.15 14.07
N GLY A 118 6.22 -3.65 13.00
CA GLY A 118 6.13 -4.23 11.67
C GLY A 118 7.42 -4.08 10.88
N ALA A 119 7.47 -4.75 9.75
CA ALA A 119 8.49 -4.55 8.74
C ALA A 119 7.81 -4.23 7.41
N LEU A 120 8.35 -3.31 6.64
CA LEU A 120 7.93 -3.02 5.28
C LEU A 120 8.96 -3.64 4.34
N LEU A 121 8.54 -4.65 3.60
CA LEU A 121 9.35 -5.40 2.66
C LEU A 121 8.81 -5.13 1.27
N THR A 122 9.64 -4.57 0.39
CA THR A 122 9.22 -4.23 -0.96
C THR A 122 9.94 -5.06 -2.02
N ALA A 123 9.29 -5.23 -3.16
CA ALA A 123 9.92 -5.67 -4.38
C ALA A 123 9.38 -4.80 -5.52
N GLN A 124 10.25 -4.03 -6.14
CA GLN A 124 9.89 -3.05 -7.15
C GLN A 124 10.70 -3.25 -8.40
N ARG A 125 10.06 -3.03 -9.53
CA ARG A 125 10.71 -3.11 -10.83
C ARG A 125 10.04 -2.15 -11.80
N ASP A 126 10.85 -1.32 -12.44
CA ASP A 126 10.48 -0.62 -13.66
C ASP A 126 11.22 -1.28 -14.83
N ARG A 127 10.45 -1.83 -15.77
CA ARG A 127 11.04 -2.56 -16.89
C ARG A 127 11.69 -1.64 -17.93
N SER A 128 11.44 -0.34 -17.89
CA SER A 128 12.11 0.63 -18.77
C SER A 128 13.57 0.86 -18.38
N PHE A 129 13.90 0.71 -17.09
CA PHE A 129 15.27 0.88 -16.58
C PHE A 129 16.04 -0.44 -16.43
N GLY A 130 15.37 -1.57 -16.60
CA GLY A 130 15.98 -2.88 -16.47
C GLY A 130 15.01 -3.94 -15.98
N HIS A 131 15.51 -5.17 -15.87
CA HIS A 131 14.66 -6.29 -15.42
C HIS A 131 14.96 -6.74 -13.98
N SER A 132 15.88 -6.06 -13.30
CA SER A 132 16.24 -6.37 -11.91
C SER A 132 15.19 -5.86 -10.94
N TRP A 133 14.93 -6.65 -9.89
CA TRP A 133 14.09 -6.23 -8.79
C TRP A 133 14.90 -5.50 -7.73
N GLU A 134 14.44 -4.32 -7.35
CA GLU A 134 14.90 -3.63 -6.15
C GLU A 134 14.06 -4.08 -4.95
N LYS A 135 14.71 -4.29 -3.82
CA LYS A 135 14.10 -4.87 -2.62
C LYS A 135 14.45 -4.07 -1.36
N PRO A 136 14.13 -2.77 -1.31
CA PRO A 136 14.36 -1.99 -0.12
C PRO A 136 13.46 -2.48 1.02
N CYS A 137 13.90 -2.28 2.26
CA CYS A 137 13.16 -2.65 3.45
C CYS A 137 13.27 -1.60 4.55
N MET A 138 12.25 -1.55 5.41
CA MET A 138 12.29 -0.70 6.61
C MET A 138 11.50 -1.31 7.76
N GLY A 139 11.85 -0.91 8.98
CA GLY A 139 11.08 -1.18 10.19
C GLY A 139 9.96 -0.17 10.37
N GLU A 140 8.83 -0.59 10.91
CA GLU A 140 7.70 0.24 11.31
C GLU A 140 7.44 0.08 12.80
N PHE A 141 7.34 1.19 13.50
CA PHE A 141 6.79 1.27 14.85
C PHE A 141 5.57 2.18 14.80
N ALA A 142 4.42 1.70 15.29
CA ALA A 142 3.22 2.51 15.42
C ALA A 142 2.71 2.47 16.86
N PHE A 143 2.25 3.61 17.33
CA PHE A 143 1.71 3.80 18.67
C PHE A 143 0.46 4.65 18.59
N ARG A 144 -0.64 4.14 19.17
CA ARG A 144 -1.88 4.89 19.34
C ARG A 144 -2.29 4.89 20.80
N ILE A 145 -2.67 6.05 21.29
CA ILE A 145 -3.32 6.25 22.58
C ILE A 145 -4.63 6.99 22.35
N SER A 146 -5.72 6.52 22.95
CA SER A 146 -7.02 7.17 22.79
C SER A 146 -7.83 7.17 24.07
N ARG A 147 -8.66 8.22 24.24
CA ARG A 147 -9.67 8.34 25.29
C ARG A 147 -10.61 9.52 25.04
N TRP A 148 -11.87 9.39 25.42
CA TRP A 148 -12.91 10.44 25.33
C TRP A 148 -13.07 11.05 23.94
N GLY A 149 -12.89 10.27 22.90
CA GLY A 149 -12.96 10.76 21.53
C GLY A 149 -11.72 11.51 21.02
N LEU A 150 -10.67 11.61 21.86
CA LEU A 150 -9.36 12.11 21.46
C LEU A 150 -8.42 10.94 21.20
N SER A 151 -7.57 11.05 20.18
CA SER A 151 -6.53 10.08 19.90
C SER A 151 -5.24 10.76 19.47
N LEU A 152 -4.12 10.18 19.88
CA LEU A 152 -2.79 10.46 19.36
C LEU A 152 -2.33 9.21 18.62
N ASP A 153 -1.93 9.36 17.39
CA ASP A 153 -1.43 8.29 16.53
C ASP A 153 -0.07 8.70 15.97
N GLU A 154 0.96 7.93 16.30
CA GLU A 154 2.34 8.19 15.89
C GLU A 154 2.90 7.00 15.15
N ARG A 155 3.68 7.25 14.10
CA ARG A 155 4.36 6.22 13.32
C ARG A 155 5.78 6.60 13.02
N LEU A 156 6.69 5.69 13.30
CA LEU A 156 8.11 5.84 13.02
C LEU A 156 8.54 4.77 12.02
N TYR A 157 9.25 5.21 10.99
CA TYR A 157 9.80 4.36 9.95
C TYR A 157 11.32 4.50 9.93
N VAL A 158 12.03 3.37 9.92
CA VAL A 158 13.50 3.35 9.92
C VAL A 158 13.99 2.30 8.93
N GLY A 159 14.78 2.71 7.95
CA GLY A 159 15.35 1.83 6.93
C GLY A 159 15.58 2.52 5.59
N ASP A 160 15.49 1.77 4.52
CA ASP A 160 15.70 2.25 3.16
C ASP A 160 14.49 3.05 2.65
N ASN A 161 14.68 3.79 1.55
CA ASN A 161 13.56 4.36 0.81
C ASN A 161 12.78 3.22 0.13
N ILE A 162 11.59 2.90 0.64
CA ILE A 162 10.76 1.79 0.15
C ILE A 162 10.03 2.08 -1.16
N HIS A 163 10.02 3.33 -1.60
CA HIS A 163 9.40 3.76 -2.86
C HIS A 163 10.41 4.53 -3.72
N PRO A 164 11.53 3.92 -4.13
CA PRO A 164 12.56 4.62 -4.91
C PRO A 164 12.03 5.19 -6.22
N PHE A 165 11.00 4.58 -6.81
CA PHE A 165 10.34 5.06 -8.03
C PHE A 165 9.12 5.94 -7.78
N PHE A 166 8.77 6.22 -6.52
CA PHE A 166 7.56 6.96 -6.18
C PHE A 166 7.56 8.40 -6.73
N TYR A 167 8.72 9.03 -6.75
CA TYR A 167 8.87 10.39 -7.31
C TYR A 167 8.90 10.41 -8.83
N GLY A 168 8.80 9.25 -9.45
CA GLY A 168 8.86 9.11 -10.88
C GLY A 168 10.28 9.22 -11.43
N HIS A 169 10.35 9.29 -12.72
CA HIS A 169 11.60 9.52 -13.46
C HIS A 169 11.35 10.48 -14.63
N ASP A 170 12.41 11.11 -15.05
CA ASP A 170 12.39 11.98 -16.20
C ASP A 170 12.73 11.16 -17.45
N LEU A 171 11.82 11.16 -18.43
CA LEU A 171 12.08 10.64 -19.76
C LEU A 171 12.57 11.76 -20.65
N GLU A 172 13.76 11.58 -21.22
CA GLU A 172 14.27 12.47 -22.25
C GLU A 172 13.58 12.13 -23.58
N ASN A 173 12.82 13.07 -24.12
CA ASN A 173 12.14 12.94 -25.38
C ASN A 173 13.09 13.12 -26.55
N THR A 174 12.71 12.64 -27.72
CA THR A 174 13.52 12.78 -28.97
C THR A 174 13.73 14.22 -29.42
N ASP A 175 12.96 15.17 -28.92
CA ASP A 175 13.09 16.60 -29.16
C ASP A 175 13.97 17.35 -28.13
N GLY A 176 14.58 16.61 -27.19
CA GLY A 176 15.43 17.16 -26.14
C GLY A 176 14.65 17.72 -24.95
N THR A 177 13.32 17.56 -24.90
CA THR A 177 12.51 17.91 -23.73
C THR A 177 12.49 16.76 -22.73
N THR A 178 12.23 17.07 -21.46
CA THR A 178 12.12 16.06 -20.40
C THR A 178 10.68 15.96 -19.96
N THR A 179 10.12 14.75 -19.96
CA THR A 179 8.80 14.46 -19.40
C THR A 179 8.96 13.73 -18.09
N HIS A 180 8.47 14.33 -17.01
CA HIS A 180 8.40 13.66 -15.72
C HIS A 180 7.23 12.69 -15.67
N ILE A 181 7.50 11.41 -15.42
CA ILE A 181 6.47 10.39 -15.26
C ILE A 181 6.34 10.05 -13.78
N PRO A 182 5.31 10.56 -13.10
CA PRO A 182 5.06 10.19 -11.71
C PRO A 182 4.50 8.77 -11.62
N TYR A 183 5.09 7.91 -10.81
CA TYR A 183 4.55 6.61 -10.51
C TYR A 183 3.44 6.71 -9.46
N GLY A 184 2.33 6.01 -9.71
CA GLY A 184 1.28 5.84 -8.72
C GLY A 184 0.47 7.09 -8.40
N ARG A 185 0.53 8.10 -9.24
CA ARG A 185 -0.32 9.28 -9.14
C ARG A 185 -1.11 9.48 -10.42
N GLU A 186 -2.30 8.97 -10.44
CA GLU A 186 -3.46 9.51 -11.16
C GLU A 186 -4.71 9.13 -10.40
#